data_c3b6363d46548f2518ba5605ef34d591
#
_entry.id   c3b6363d46548f2518ba5605ef34d591
#
_cell.length_a   1.000
_cell.length_b   1.000
_cell.length_c   1.000
_cell.angle_alpha   90.00
_cell.angle_beta   90.00
_cell.angle_gamma   90.00
#
_symmetry.space_group_name_H-M   'P 1'
#
loop_
_entity.id
_entity.type
_entity.pdbx_description
1 polymer ?
#
loop_
_entity_poly.entity_id
_entity_poly.type
_entity_poly.pdbx_seq_one_letter_code
_entity_poly.pdbx_strand_id
1 'polypeptide(L)'
;MKQNLIKKVATVATVAVAGVALASCGGENEKETINIQFVPSRDAGELATLARNLEPVLEKYAPEYKFSITTGTSYAATTEAMLSDQVDVGFLTASGYAEATLKNPGKIEVALTSVRKGYQVQVDYEGEDKQRAAMNGEVAGYEYLGQQSTEDVNYYTSMLVVSNKYYVDKNGDGKIDVKDLAGLTIGRQGPTSGAGYLRPLKYLNDNGMEMVDTLDSSKTNQIKGQQFAGYDAALAAMTQGDIAGFWEFTDVRYANGYNKSSSEWYQKKEIFTNSKVIAITDGIYNDTISYRSNLDDAKKEAIKTAFQKAVIDGADLDKNSEEYKSSGAYLLYEVYSHTGYTVAKDSDFDGERSFYEYCVKKNLIK
;
A
#
# COMPACT_ATOMS: atom_id res chain seq x y z
N MET A 1 -12.10 71.91 -19.40
CA MET A 1 -11.04 72.84 -18.98
C MET A 1 -9.76 72.09 -18.73
N LYS A 2 -8.73 72.43 -19.53
CA LYS A 2 -7.27 72.38 -19.34
C LYS A 2 -6.71 71.07 -18.72
N GLN A 3 -6.10 70.10 -19.51
CA GLN A 3 -4.70 70.11 -19.97
C GLN A 3 -3.68 70.36 -18.85
N ASN A 4 -2.86 69.32 -18.56
CA ASN A 4 -1.41 69.52 -18.74
C ASN A 4 -0.65 68.21 -18.79
N LEU A 5 0.07 68.06 -19.87
CA LEU A 5 1.05 67.14 -20.30
C LEU A 5 2.41 67.48 -19.67
N ILE A 6 3.10 66.49 -19.03
CA ILE A 6 4.54 66.64 -18.77
C ILE A 6 5.26 65.44 -19.22
N LYS A 7 6.01 65.55 -20.32
CA LYS A 7 7.07 64.68 -20.78
C LYS A 7 8.24 64.75 -19.82
N LYS A 8 8.83 63.63 -19.45
CA LYS A 8 10.22 63.59 -18.94
C LYS A 8 11.04 62.58 -19.69
N VAL A 9 12.15 63.08 -20.15
CA VAL A 9 13.21 62.63 -21.01
C VAL A 9 13.96 61.43 -20.36
N ALA A 10 14.29 60.44 -21.20
CA ALA A 10 15.21 59.34 -20.91
C ALA A 10 16.65 59.86 -20.85
N THR A 11 17.36 59.49 -19.82
CA THR A 11 18.83 59.60 -19.76
C THR A 11 19.41 58.19 -19.66
N VAL A 12 20.06 57.78 -20.72
CA VAL A 12 20.84 56.54 -20.77
C VAL A 12 22.18 56.81 -20.10
N ALA A 13 22.43 56.18 -18.99
CA ALA A 13 23.77 56.10 -18.38
C ALA A 13 24.36 54.71 -18.62
N THR A 14 25.31 54.69 -19.54
CA THR A 14 26.15 53.50 -19.82
C THR A 14 27.20 53.42 -18.71
N VAL A 15 27.07 52.45 -17.82
CA VAL A 15 28.13 52.11 -16.85
C VAL A 15 28.84 50.88 -17.36
N ALA A 16 30.08 51.05 -17.82
CA ALA A 16 31.00 49.93 -18.08
C ALA A 16 31.50 49.43 -16.73
N VAL A 17 31.10 48.20 -16.38
CA VAL A 17 31.64 47.47 -15.21
C VAL A 17 32.71 46.50 -15.72
N ALA A 18 33.92 46.81 -15.33
CA ALA A 18 35.08 45.95 -15.52
C ALA A 18 34.90 44.59 -14.83
N GLY A 19 35.17 43.50 -15.57
CA GLY A 19 35.14 42.17 -15.04
C GLY A 19 36.11 41.94 -13.89
N VAL A 20 35.61 41.64 -12.73
CA VAL A 20 36.35 40.96 -11.68
C VAL A 20 35.88 39.49 -11.74
N ALA A 21 36.73 38.66 -12.30
CA ALA A 21 36.58 37.20 -12.19
C ALA A 21 36.80 36.85 -10.71
N LEU A 22 35.74 36.76 -9.94
CA LEU A 22 35.77 36.08 -8.65
C LEU A 22 35.74 34.59 -8.95
N ALA A 23 36.88 33.96 -8.78
CA ALA A 23 36.98 32.51 -8.63
C ALA A 23 36.09 32.14 -7.44
N SER A 24 34.91 31.64 -7.73
CA SER A 24 34.02 31.03 -6.73
C SER A 24 34.68 29.75 -6.25
N CYS A 25 35.30 29.81 -5.07
CA CYS A 25 35.62 28.64 -4.28
C CYS A 25 34.38 27.82 -4.05
N GLY A 26 34.48 26.52 -4.31
CA GLY A 26 33.65 25.40 -3.88
C GLY A 26 32.37 25.69 -3.09
N GLY A 27 31.29 25.97 -3.79
CA GLY A 27 29.97 25.70 -3.25
C GLY A 27 29.77 24.18 -3.34
N GLU A 28 29.49 23.51 -2.22
CA GLU A 28 28.92 22.19 -2.27
C GLU A 28 27.73 22.23 -3.24
N ASN A 29 27.81 21.48 -4.32
CA ASN A 29 26.69 21.37 -5.25
C ASN A 29 25.50 20.86 -4.42
N GLU A 30 24.46 21.64 -4.31
CA GLU A 30 23.23 21.23 -3.61
C GLU A 30 22.74 19.95 -4.26
N LYS A 31 22.66 18.87 -3.47
CA LYS A 31 22.27 17.57 -3.99
C LYS A 31 20.84 17.64 -4.50
N GLU A 32 20.62 17.04 -5.66
CA GLU A 32 19.28 16.95 -6.20
C GLU A 32 18.39 16.05 -5.33
N THR A 33 17.13 16.44 -5.15
CA THR A 33 16.17 15.71 -4.30
C THR A 33 15.34 14.76 -5.15
N ILE A 34 15.25 13.49 -4.72
CA ILE A 34 14.31 12.49 -5.22
C ILE A 34 13.07 12.50 -4.32
N ASN A 35 11.93 12.86 -4.89
CA ASN A 35 10.66 12.94 -4.18
C ASN A 35 9.93 11.60 -4.28
N ILE A 36 9.61 11.01 -3.12
CA ILE A 36 8.96 9.72 -2.99
C ILE A 36 7.60 9.89 -2.32
N GLN A 37 6.60 9.14 -2.75
CA GLN A 37 5.32 9.11 -2.06
C GLN A 37 4.84 7.69 -1.76
N PHE A 38 4.51 7.47 -0.49
CA PHE A 38 3.87 6.24 -0.01
C PHE A 38 2.35 6.32 -0.15
N VAL A 39 1.72 5.20 -0.44
CA VAL A 39 0.25 5.08 -0.34
C VAL A 39 -0.19 4.90 1.12
N PRO A 40 -1.39 5.41 1.51
CA PRO A 40 -1.85 5.38 2.90
C PRO A 40 -2.41 3.98 3.26
N SER A 41 -1.54 3.05 3.65
CA SER A 41 -1.93 1.72 4.12
C SER A 41 -2.09 1.61 5.63
N ARG A 42 -1.54 2.57 6.39
CA ARG A 42 -1.55 2.65 7.86
C ARG A 42 -1.94 4.04 8.34
N ASP A 43 -1.86 4.28 9.65
CA ASP A 43 -2.00 5.62 10.23
C ASP A 43 -1.02 6.61 9.60
N ALA A 44 -1.53 7.78 9.21
CA ALA A 44 -0.74 8.77 8.46
C ALA A 44 0.42 9.35 9.28
N GLY A 45 0.28 9.49 10.60
CA GLY A 45 1.33 10.00 11.49
C GLY A 45 2.45 8.99 11.66
N GLU A 46 2.10 7.71 11.76
CA GLU A 46 3.07 6.61 11.82
C GLU A 46 3.86 6.51 10.51
N LEU A 47 3.18 6.48 9.35
CA LEU A 47 3.83 6.47 8.04
C LEU A 47 4.76 7.66 7.84
N ALA A 48 4.35 8.87 8.23
CA ALA A 48 5.19 10.05 8.12
C ALA A 48 6.46 9.97 9.00
N THR A 49 6.39 9.28 10.12
CA THR A 49 7.55 9.07 11.01
C THR A 49 8.51 8.05 10.40
N LEU A 50 7.99 6.90 9.93
CA LEU A 50 8.78 5.87 9.26
C LEU A 50 9.45 6.42 7.99
N ALA A 51 8.73 7.22 7.21
CA ALA A 51 9.21 7.89 6.00
C ALA A 51 10.45 8.76 6.30
N ARG A 52 10.34 9.68 7.28
CA ARG A 52 11.45 10.55 7.67
C ARG A 52 12.68 9.76 8.15
N ASN A 53 12.46 8.66 8.86
CA ASN A 53 13.56 7.83 9.34
C ASN A 53 14.22 7.02 8.20
N LEU A 54 13.49 6.73 7.12
CA LEU A 54 14.02 6.02 5.96
C LEU A 54 14.87 6.90 5.04
N GLU A 55 14.62 8.21 4.99
CA GLU A 55 15.36 9.15 4.13
C GLU A 55 16.90 9.02 4.30
N PRO A 56 17.48 9.12 5.51
CA PRO A 56 18.93 8.99 5.69
C PRO A 56 19.45 7.59 5.36
N VAL A 57 18.62 6.56 5.48
CA VAL A 57 19.02 5.19 5.09
C VAL A 57 19.17 5.09 3.58
N LEU A 58 18.25 5.69 2.80
CA LEU A 58 18.37 5.73 1.34
C LEU A 58 19.58 6.57 0.90
N GLU A 59 19.81 7.71 1.53
CA GLU A 59 20.98 8.59 1.28
C GLU A 59 22.32 7.88 1.54
N LYS A 60 22.37 6.95 2.48
CA LYS A 60 23.55 6.10 2.71
C LYS A 60 23.95 5.29 1.46
N TYR A 61 22.97 4.86 0.67
CA TYR A 61 23.19 4.01 -0.50
C TYR A 61 23.12 4.72 -1.85
N ALA A 62 22.70 5.99 -1.86
CA ALA A 62 22.74 6.90 -3.01
C ALA A 62 23.17 8.30 -2.53
N PRO A 63 24.43 8.46 -2.09
CA PRO A 63 24.91 9.66 -1.41
C PRO A 63 24.97 10.91 -2.30
N GLU A 64 24.82 10.77 -3.60
CA GLU A 64 24.76 11.88 -4.58
C GLU A 64 23.39 12.61 -4.57
N TYR A 65 22.35 11.99 -4.00
CA TYR A 65 21.00 12.54 -3.93
C TYR A 65 20.57 12.82 -2.49
N LYS A 66 19.54 13.64 -2.34
CA LYS A 66 18.69 13.70 -1.15
C LYS A 66 17.39 12.97 -1.42
N PHE A 67 16.77 12.43 -0.38
CA PHE A 67 15.47 11.80 -0.46
C PHE A 67 14.47 12.59 0.37
N SER A 68 13.27 12.78 -0.17
CA SER A 68 12.14 13.38 0.53
C SER A 68 10.93 12.45 0.38
N ILE A 69 10.45 11.90 1.49
CA ILE A 69 9.38 10.90 1.48
C ILE A 69 8.13 11.49 2.13
N THR A 70 7.05 11.48 1.38
CA THR A 70 5.72 11.93 1.84
C THR A 70 4.71 10.78 1.79
N THR A 71 3.53 10.99 2.37
CA THR A 71 2.40 10.05 2.27
C THR A 71 1.27 10.71 1.49
N GLY A 72 0.77 10.02 0.48
CA GLY A 72 -0.39 10.44 -0.28
C GLY A 72 -1.67 10.41 0.56
N THR A 73 -2.63 11.25 0.21
CA THR A 73 -3.95 11.26 0.88
C THR A 73 -4.84 10.09 0.45
N SER A 74 -4.52 9.46 -0.67
CA SER A 74 -5.18 8.25 -1.18
C SER A 74 -4.26 7.52 -2.15
N TYR A 75 -4.59 6.27 -2.47
CA TYR A 75 -3.88 5.49 -3.51
C TYR A 75 -3.87 6.22 -4.87
N ALA A 76 -5.02 6.77 -5.29
CA ALA A 76 -5.11 7.52 -6.53
C ALA A 76 -4.29 8.82 -6.50
N ALA A 77 -4.23 9.52 -5.36
CA ALA A 77 -3.47 10.75 -5.24
C ALA A 77 -1.96 10.54 -5.47
N THR A 78 -1.41 9.41 -5.06
CA THR A 78 -0.01 9.07 -5.32
C THR A 78 0.24 8.86 -6.82
N THR A 79 -0.65 8.15 -7.51
CA THR A 79 -0.57 7.98 -8.97
C THR A 79 -0.64 9.32 -9.71
N GLU A 80 -1.59 10.18 -9.34
CA GLU A 80 -1.75 11.52 -9.95
C GLU A 80 -0.54 12.42 -9.70
N ALA A 81 0.07 12.36 -8.51
CA ALA A 81 1.28 13.11 -8.18
C ALA A 81 2.48 12.69 -9.07
N MET A 82 2.60 11.39 -9.39
CA MET A 82 3.60 10.90 -10.34
C MET A 82 3.31 11.36 -11.77
N LEU A 83 2.05 11.27 -12.22
CA LEU A 83 1.63 11.67 -13.57
C LEU A 83 1.77 13.18 -13.82
N SER A 84 1.71 14.00 -12.77
CA SER A 84 1.87 15.45 -12.80
C SER A 84 3.29 15.93 -12.48
N ASP A 85 4.27 15.03 -12.47
CA ASP A 85 5.70 15.32 -12.20
C ASP A 85 5.97 15.93 -10.79
N GLN A 86 5.04 15.81 -9.84
CA GLN A 86 5.21 16.28 -8.47
C GLN A 86 6.00 15.28 -7.61
N VAL A 87 5.99 14.02 -7.99
CA VAL A 87 6.63 12.90 -7.31
C VAL A 87 7.44 12.09 -8.32
N ASP A 88 8.67 11.78 -7.97
CA ASP A 88 9.58 11.00 -8.82
C ASP A 88 9.33 9.50 -8.69
N VAL A 89 9.01 9.04 -7.46
CA VAL A 89 8.86 7.62 -7.11
C VAL A 89 7.58 7.40 -6.32
N GLY A 90 6.76 6.45 -6.72
CA GLY A 90 5.57 6.01 -6.00
C GLY A 90 5.66 4.55 -5.57
N PHE A 91 5.22 4.29 -4.34
CA PHE A 91 4.90 2.94 -3.90
C PHE A 91 3.47 2.66 -4.34
N LEU A 92 3.30 1.92 -5.43
CA LEU A 92 1.99 1.63 -5.98
C LEU A 92 1.62 0.17 -5.70
N THR A 93 0.34 -0.08 -5.41
CA THR A 93 -0.16 -1.44 -5.47
C THR A 93 -0.05 -1.97 -6.90
N ALA A 94 0.05 -3.29 -7.07
CA ALA A 94 0.08 -3.88 -8.41
C ALA A 94 -1.13 -3.46 -9.27
N SER A 95 -2.31 -3.41 -8.68
CA SER A 95 -3.53 -2.93 -9.35
C SER A 95 -3.47 -1.44 -9.68
N GLY A 96 -2.90 -0.61 -8.79
CA GLY A 96 -2.69 0.82 -9.04
C GLY A 96 -1.70 1.07 -10.17
N TYR A 97 -0.61 0.30 -10.22
CA TYR A 97 0.35 0.33 -11.34
C TYR A 97 -0.31 -0.10 -12.66
N ALA A 98 -1.06 -1.22 -12.64
CA ALA A 98 -1.77 -1.72 -13.80
C ALA A 98 -2.78 -0.69 -14.36
N GLU A 99 -3.59 -0.07 -13.49
CA GLU A 99 -4.51 0.99 -13.88
C GLU A 99 -3.79 2.20 -14.46
N ALA A 100 -2.73 2.67 -13.79
CA ALA A 100 -1.97 3.85 -14.20
C ALA A 100 -1.36 3.66 -15.59
N THR A 101 -0.75 2.50 -15.85
CA THR A 101 -0.10 2.19 -17.14
C THR A 101 -1.10 1.91 -18.28
N LEU A 102 -2.27 1.36 -17.97
CA LEU A 102 -3.36 1.22 -18.95
C LEU A 102 -3.92 2.58 -19.39
N LYS A 103 -4.15 3.48 -18.42
CA LYS A 103 -4.71 4.81 -18.69
C LYS A 103 -3.69 5.80 -19.24
N ASN A 104 -2.42 5.64 -18.90
CA ASN A 104 -1.33 6.56 -19.24
C ASN A 104 -0.09 5.79 -19.74
N PRO A 105 -0.16 5.16 -20.91
CA PRO A 105 0.94 4.35 -21.43
C PRO A 105 2.26 5.13 -21.50
N GLY A 106 3.34 4.53 -21.00
CA GLY A 106 4.68 5.08 -21.07
C GLY A 106 4.97 6.25 -20.11
N LYS A 107 4.07 6.57 -19.17
CA LYS A 107 4.29 7.64 -18.17
C LYS A 107 4.92 7.18 -16.89
N ILE A 108 4.68 5.94 -16.49
CA ILE A 108 5.19 5.31 -15.28
C ILE A 108 5.89 4.02 -15.67
N GLU A 109 7.03 3.75 -15.07
CA GLU A 109 7.80 2.52 -15.23
C GLU A 109 7.97 1.85 -13.87
N VAL A 110 7.87 0.52 -13.82
CA VAL A 110 8.22 -0.24 -12.62
C VAL A 110 9.73 -0.39 -12.51
N ALA A 111 10.26 -0.15 -11.33
CA ALA A 111 11.68 -0.40 -11.00
C ALA A 111 11.83 -1.76 -10.32
N LEU A 112 11.08 -1.95 -9.25
CA LEU A 112 11.19 -3.09 -8.35
C LEU A 112 9.79 -3.58 -7.96
N THR A 113 9.69 -4.86 -7.65
CA THR A 113 8.55 -5.41 -6.90
C THR A 113 9.03 -5.87 -5.52
N SER A 114 8.16 -5.71 -4.54
CA SER A 114 8.47 -6.13 -3.18
C SER A 114 8.40 -7.64 -3.00
N VAL A 115 9.18 -8.12 -2.05
CA VAL A 115 9.16 -9.49 -1.55
C VAL A 115 8.69 -9.46 -0.11
N ARG A 116 7.88 -10.43 0.29
CA ARG A 116 7.35 -10.60 1.66
C ARG A 116 7.55 -12.03 2.13
N LYS A 117 7.53 -12.24 3.43
CA LYS A 117 7.40 -13.60 3.97
C LYS A 117 5.96 -14.08 3.81
N GLY A 118 5.79 -15.29 3.31
CA GLY A 118 4.50 -15.96 3.29
C GLY A 118 4.02 -16.30 4.72
N TYR A 119 2.75 -16.65 4.86
CA TYR A 119 2.23 -17.19 6.12
C TYR A 119 2.41 -18.71 6.17
N GLN A 120 2.75 -19.23 7.34
CA GLN A 120 2.94 -20.69 7.51
C GLN A 120 1.70 -21.48 7.12
N VAL A 121 0.51 -20.94 7.39
CA VAL A 121 -0.76 -21.57 6.99
C VAL A 121 -0.90 -21.74 5.48
N GLN A 122 -0.26 -20.91 4.66
CA GLN A 122 -0.27 -21.04 3.20
C GLN A 122 0.65 -22.16 2.71
N VAL A 123 1.70 -22.45 3.48
CA VAL A 123 2.62 -23.58 3.22
C VAL A 123 2.01 -24.88 3.69
N ASP A 124 1.37 -24.88 4.86
CA ASP A 124 0.82 -26.10 5.48
C ASP A 124 -0.48 -26.57 4.82
N TYR A 125 -1.25 -25.66 4.24
CA TYR A 125 -2.59 -25.94 3.70
C TYR A 125 -2.79 -25.38 2.29
N GLU A 126 -3.06 -26.24 1.34
CA GLU A 126 -3.39 -25.87 -0.04
C GLU A 126 -4.89 -25.54 -0.18
N GLY A 127 -5.18 -24.38 -0.74
CA GLY A 127 -6.53 -23.91 -1.09
C GLY A 127 -7.26 -23.16 0.03
N GLU A 128 -8.18 -22.29 -0.38
CA GLU A 128 -8.90 -21.34 0.49
C GLU A 128 -9.57 -22.02 1.68
N ASP A 129 -10.33 -23.09 1.45
CA ASP A 129 -11.13 -23.74 2.50
C ASP A 129 -10.29 -24.30 3.63
N LYS A 130 -9.15 -24.95 3.31
CA LYS A 130 -8.26 -25.53 4.33
C LYS A 130 -7.50 -24.46 5.10
N GLN A 131 -7.03 -23.42 4.42
CA GLN A 131 -6.37 -22.28 5.07
C GLN A 131 -7.35 -21.58 6.02
N ARG A 132 -8.57 -21.31 5.57
CA ARG A 132 -9.63 -20.69 6.36
C ARG A 132 -9.98 -21.53 7.61
N ALA A 133 -10.15 -22.84 7.45
CA ALA A 133 -10.41 -23.76 8.58
C ALA A 133 -9.29 -23.71 9.61
N ALA A 134 -8.02 -23.73 9.16
CA ALA A 134 -6.85 -23.62 10.04
C ALA A 134 -6.80 -22.26 10.76
N MET A 135 -7.02 -21.18 10.04
CA MET A 135 -7.03 -19.80 10.58
C MET A 135 -8.18 -19.58 11.58
N ASN A 136 -9.27 -20.30 11.44
CA ASN A 136 -10.44 -20.23 12.30
C ASN A 136 -10.37 -21.19 13.53
N GLY A 137 -9.30 -21.98 13.66
CA GLY A 137 -9.14 -22.94 14.74
C GLY A 137 -10.02 -24.19 14.60
N GLU A 138 -10.44 -24.52 13.37
CA GLU A 138 -11.28 -25.67 13.04
C GLU A 138 -10.44 -26.94 12.76
N VAL A 139 -9.11 -26.81 12.70
CA VAL A 139 -8.18 -27.91 12.51
C VAL A 139 -7.59 -28.34 13.86
N ALA A 140 -7.86 -29.56 14.26
CA ALA A 140 -7.40 -30.09 15.54
C ALA A 140 -5.87 -30.07 15.65
N GLY A 141 -5.36 -29.50 16.73
CA GLY A 141 -3.91 -29.43 17.01
C GLY A 141 -3.17 -28.31 16.25
N TYR A 142 -3.84 -27.50 15.45
CA TYR A 142 -3.25 -26.33 14.80
C TYR A 142 -3.68 -25.04 15.50
N GLU A 143 -2.71 -24.28 16.00
CA GLU A 143 -2.93 -22.95 16.56
C GLU A 143 -2.44 -21.90 15.58
N TYR A 144 -3.35 -21.09 15.03
CA TYR A 144 -3.01 -19.98 14.15
C TYR A 144 -2.86 -18.67 14.92
N LEU A 145 -1.70 -18.05 14.80
CA LEU A 145 -1.37 -16.75 15.39
C LEU A 145 -0.69 -15.82 14.36
N GLY A 146 -0.93 -16.04 13.07
CA GLY A 146 -0.29 -15.27 12.02
C GLY A 146 1.19 -15.59 11.80
N GLN A 147 1.61 -16.80 12.10
CA GLN A 147 3.00 -17.24 11.96
C GLN A 147 3.47 -17.05 10.52
N GLN A 148 4.57 -16.32 10.34
CA GLN A 148 5.23 -16.20 9.04
C GLN A 148 6.10 -17.42 8.75
N SER A 149 6.12 -17.83 7.49
CA SER A 149 7.05 -18.87 7.00
C SER A 149 8.44 -18.28 6.76
N THR A 150 9.41 -19.16 6.50
CA THR A 150 10.74 -18.74 6.02
C THR A 150 10.77 -18.44 4.53
N GLU A 151 9.72 -18.82 3.80
CA GLU A 151 9.63 -18.66 2.36
C GLU A 151 9.28 -17.25 1.95
N ASP A 152 9.97 -16.73 0.95
CA ASP A 152 9.67 -15.47 0.32
C ASP A 152 8.60 -15.66 -0.76
N VAL A 153 7.64 -14.73 -0.81
CA VAL A 153 6.56 -14.73 -1.79
C VAL A 153 6.50 -13.40 -2.53
N ASN A 154 6.13 -13.45 -3.80
CA ASN A 154 5.91 -12.28 -4.65
C ASN A 154 4.43 -11.91 -4.80
N TYR A 155 3.59 -12.44 -3.93
CA TYR A 155 2.15 -12.18 -3.88
C TYR A 155 1.66 -12.07 -2.44
N TYR A 156 0.49 -11.51 -2.27
CA TYR A 156 -0.30 -11.52 -1.05
C TYR A 156 -1.77 -11.81 -1.40
N THR A 157 -2.61 -12.07 -0.43
CA THR A 157 -4.03 -12.34 -0.64
C THR A 157 -4.88 -11.23 -0.02
N SER A 158 -6.09 -11.04 -0.53
CA SER A 158 -7.14 -10.34 0.18
C SER A 158 -7.89 -11.34 1.06
N MET A 159 -8.24 -10.92 2.27
CA MET A 159 -9.05 -11.73 3.18
C MET A 159 -10.23 -10.93 3.69
N LEU A 160 -11.36 -11.61 3.93
CA LEU A 160 -12.49 -11.06 4.64
C LEU A 160 -12.52 -11.63 6.06
N VAL A 161 -12.28 -10.75 7.01
CA VAL A 161 -12.35 -11.07 8.45
C VAL A 161 -13.61 -10.44 9.02
N VAL A 162 -14.33 -11.19 9.85
CA VAL A 162 -15.52 -10.73 10.56
C VAL A 162 -15.40 -10.94 12.06
N SER A 163 -16.09 -10.14 12.85
CA SER A 163 -16.29 -10.43 14.27
C SER A 163 -17.00 -11.78 14.42
N ASN A 164 -16.56 -12.58 15.39
CA ASN A 164 -17.08 -13.93 15.65
C ASN A 164 -18.61 -14.01 15.77
N LYS A 165 -19.26 -12.93 16.22
CA LYS A 165 -20.72 -12.84 16.29
C LYS A 165 -21.42 -12.92 14.93
N TYR A 166 -20.71 -12.65 13.83
CA TYR A 166 -21.23 -12.71 12.45
C TYR A 166 -20.75 -13.96 11.71
N TYR A 167 -19.99 -14.85 12.37
CA TYR A 167 -19.57 -16.13 11.82
C TYR A 167 -20.68 -17.17 12.08
N VAL A 168 -21.78 -17.07 11.38
CA VAL A 168 -22.97 -17.90 11.53
C VAL A 168 -23.61 -18.16 10.16
N ASP A 169 -24.08 -19.39 9.94
CA ASP A 169 -24.92 -19.74 8.78
C ASP A 169 -26.30 -19.08 8.94
N LYS A 170 -26.42 -17.85 8.41
CA LYS A 170 -27.64 -17.05 8.51
C LYS A 170 -28.69 -17.44 7.46
N ASN A 171 -28.23 -17.90 6.31
CA ASN A 171 -29.09 -18.28 5.19
C ASN A 171 -29.57 -19.75 5.28
N GLY A 172 -28.95 -20.58 6.15
CA GLY A 172 -29.36 -21.96 6.42
C GLY A 172 -28.97 -22.96 5.33
N ASP A 173 -27.95 -22.65 4.52
CA ASP A 173 -27.51 -23.51 3.43
C ASP A 173 -26.42 -24.54 3.85
N GLY A 174 -26.04 -24.54 5.14
CA GLY A 174 -25.05 -25.43 5.73
C GLY A 174 -23.60 -24.97 5.54
N LYS A 175 -23.38 -23.74 5.09
CA LYS A 175 -22.08 -23.12 4.94
C LYS A 175 -22.05 -21.76 5.61
N ILE A 176 -20.87 -21.28 5.95
CA ILE A 176 -20.65 -19.90 6.40
C ILE A 176 -19.79 -19.23 5.34
N ASP A 177 -20.39 -18.33 4.58
CA ASP A 177 -19.75 -17.61 3.47
C ASP A 177 -20.21 -16.15 3.36
N VAL A 178 -19.83 -15.47 2.28
CA VAL A 178 -20.14 -14.05 2.07
C VAL A 178 -21.65 -13.78 1.94
N LYS A 179 -22.49 -14.77 1.64
CA LYS A 179 -23.95 -14.60 1.51
C LYS A 179 -24.60 -14.36 2.87
N ASP A 180 -24.01 -14.90 3.94
CA ASP A 180 -24.48 -14.69 5.32
C ASP A 180 -24.29 -13.24 5.79
N LEU A 181 -23.46 -12.47 5.10
CA LEU A 181 -23.21 -11.07 5.39
C LEU A 181 -24.18 -10.10 4.71
N ALA A 182 -25.18 -10.60 3.99
CA ALA A 182 -26.17 -9.77 3.32
C ALA A 182 -26.85 -8.80 4.30
N GLY A 183 -26.92 -7.53 3.90
CA GLY A 183 -27.45 -6.42 4.69
C GLY A 183 -26.51 -5.85 5.75
N LEU A 184 -25.31 -6.41 5.95
CA LEU A 184 -24.34 -5.91 6.91
C LEU A 184 -23.41 -4.85 6.31
N THR A 185 -22.74 -4.09 7.19
CA THR A 185 -21.69 -3.14 6.82
C THR A 185 -20.34 -3.80 6.98
N ILE A 186 -19.53 -3.76 5.90
CA ILE A 186 -18.17 -4.31 5.83
C ILE A 186 -17.20 -3.20 5.46
N GLY A 187 -16.08 -3.11 6.18
CA GLY A 187 -15.01 -2.17 5.90
C GLY A 187 -14.30 -2.49 4.58
N ARG A 188 -13.93 -1.44 3.86
CA ARG A 188 -13.14 -1.52 2.62
C ARG A 188 -12.14 -0.39 2.53
N GLN A 189 -11.18 -0.50 1.62
CA GLN A 189 -10.26 0.57 1.27
C GLN A 189 -10.76 1.38 0.06
N GLY A 190 -9.93 2.32 -0.41
CA GLY A 190 -10.21 3.12 -1.59
C GLY A 190 -10.27 2.31 -2.90
N PRO A 191 -10.84 2.88 -3.97
CA PRO A 191 -11.19 2.16 -5.22
C PRO A 191 -10.01 1.52 -5.97
N THR A 192 -8.79 2.00 -5.75
CA THR A 192 -7.57 1.45 -6.39
C THR A 192 -6.82 0.45 -5.52
N SER A 193 -7.36 0.11 -4.34
CA SER A 193 -6.78 -0.91 -3.47
C SER A 193 -7.08 -2.31 -4.02
N GLY A 194 -6.03 -3.07 -4.33
CA GLY A 194 -6.16 -4.46 -4.80
C GLY A 194 -6.89 -5.33 -3.78
N ALA A 195 -6.34 -5.45 -2.55
CA ALA A 195 -6.90 -6.31 -1.51
C ALA A 195 -8.11 -5.72 -0.79
N GLY A 196 -8.15 -4.41 -0.58
CA GLY A 196 -9.25 -3.79 0.18
C GLY A 196 -10.47 -3.42 -0.64
N TYR A 197 -10.44 -3.56 -1.98
CA TYR A 197 -11.57 -3.17 -2.83
C TYR A 197 -11.70 -4.02 -4.10
N LEU A 198 -10.71 -4.07 -4.98
CA LEU A 198 -10.87 -4.66 -6.31
C LEU A 198 -11.08 -6.18 -6.28
N ARG A 199 -10.22 -6.93 -5.56
CA ARG A 199 -10.39 -8.38 -5.39
C ARG A 199 -11.67 -8.72 -4.64
N PRO A 200 -12.02 -8.01 -3.54
CA PRO A 200 -13.34 -8.10 -2.92
C PRO A 200 -14.52 -7.97 -3.87
N LEU A 201 -14.53 -6.98 -4.77
CA LEU A 201 -15.60 -6.80 -5.75
C LEU A 201 -15.76 -8.02 -6.66
N LYS A 202 -14.62 -8.54 -7.18
CA LYS A 202 -14.65 -9.76 -8.01
C LYS A 202 -15.16 -10.95 -7.21
N TYR A 203 -14.61 -11.17 -6.01
CA TYR A 203 -15.00 -12.30 -5.16
C TYR A 203 -16.49 -12.28 -4.84
N LEU A 204 -17.02 -11.13 -4.46
CA LEU A 204 -18.45 -10.95 -4.19
C LEU A 204 -19.30 -11.19 -5.44
N ASN A 205 -18.92 -10.61 -6.59
CA ASN A 205 -19.63 -10.80 -7.86
C ASN A 205 -19.67 -12.29 -8.27
N ASP A 206 -18.57 -13.00 -8.13
CA ASP A 206 -18.47 -14.42 -8.48
C ASP A 206 -19.35 -15.30 -7.55
N ASN A 207 -19.63 -14.81 -6.33
CA ASN A 207 -20.54 -15.44 -5.37
C ASN A 207 -21.97 -14.89 -5.42
N GLY A 208 -22.31 -14.07 -6.43
CA GLY A 208 -23.64 -13.53 -6.63
C GLY A 208 -24.01 -12.39 -5.66
N MET A 209 -23.02 -11.79 -5.01
CA MET A 209 -23.18 -10.68 -4.06
C MET A 209 -22.73 -9.36 -4.68
N GLU A 210 -23.24 -8.26 -4.18
CA GLU A 210 -22.90 -6.90 -4.59
C GLU A 210 -22.39 -6.09 -3.38
N MET A 211 -21.26 -5.38 -3.52
CA MET A 211 -20.85 -4.37 -2.55
C MET A 211 -21.34 -2.99 -3.02
N VAL A 212 -22.10 -2.30 -2.17
CA VAL A 212 -22.75 -1.01 -2.47
C VAL A 212 -22.46 0.01 -1.36
N ASP A 213 -22.53 1.30 -1.68
CA ASP A 213 -22.40 2.35 -0.67
C ASP A 213 -23.70 2.54 0.14
N THR A 214 -24.86 2.23 -0.47
CA THR A 214 -26.17 2.30 0.16
C THR A 214 -27.00 1.05 -0.20
N LEU A 215 -27.51 0.36 0.80
CA LEU A 215 -28.33 -0.83 0.61
C LEU A 215 -29.66 -0.47 -0.05
N ASP A 216 -30.07 -1.29 -1.01
CA ASP A 216 -31.39 -1.32 -1.58
C ASP A 216 -32.25 -2.38 -0.82
N SER A 217 -33.25 -1.94 -0.10
CA SER A 217 -34.10 -2.82 0.72
C SER A 217 -34.86 -3.88 -0.08
N SER A 218 -34.95 -3.73 -1.40
CA SER A 218 -35.59 -4.72 -2.29
C SER A 218 -34.63 -5.84 -2.69
N LYS A 219 -33.34 -5.70 -2.42
CA LYS A 219 -32.28 -6.68 -2.74
C LYS A 219 -31.80 -7.42 -1.50
N THR A 220 -31.55 -8.72 -1.65
CA THR A 220 -31.14 -9.62 -0.58
C THR A 220 -29.68 -10.05 -0.70
N ASN A 221 -28.98 -9.61 -1.75
CA ASN A 221 -27.61 -10.00 -2.07
C ASN A 221 -26.60 -8.84 -1.97
N GLN A 222 -26.91 -7.81 -1.18
CA GLN A 222 -26.05 -6.65 -1.03
C GLN A 222 -25.36 -6.59 0.32
N ILE A 223 -24.11 -6.13 0.30
CA ILE A 223 -23.30 -5.78 1.46
C ILE A 223 -22.99 -4.29 1.36
N LYS A 224 -23.13 -3.54 2.45
CA LYS A 224 -22.73 -2.14 2.49
C LYS A 224 -21.22 -2.04 2.66
N GLY A 225 -20.51 -1.43 1.72
CA GLY A 225 -19.09 -1.15 1.80
C GLY A 225 -18.81 0.21 2.45
N GLN A 226 -18.18 0.24 3.63
CA GLN A 226 -17.75 1.46 4.28
C GLN A 226 -16.25 1.67 4.06
N GLN A 227 -15.87 2.80 3.46
CA GLN A 227 -14.46 3.10 3.23
C GLN A 227 -13.77 3.59 4.51
N PHE A 228 -12.56 3.08 4.74
CA PHE A 228 -11.65 3.51 5.81
C PHE A 228 -10.35 4.08 5.23
N ALA A 229 -9.70 4.97 5.98
CA ALA A 229 -8.44 5.58 5.57
C ALA A 229 -7.25 4.59 5.66
N GLY A 230 -7.38 3.52 6.45
CA GLY A 230 -6.36 2.48 6.62
C GLY A 230 -6.93 1.26 7.32
N TYR A 231 -6.16 0.20 7.35
CA TYR A 231 -6.58 -1.07 7.96
C TYR A 231 -6.67 -1.02 9.49
N ASP A 232 -5.85 -0.18 10.16
CA ASP A 232 -5.94 0.03 11.60
C ASP A 232 -7.33 0.55 12.02
N ALA A 233 -7.85 1.53 11.27
CA ALA A 233 -9.16 2.09 11.52
C ALA A 233 -10.30 1.08 11.27
N ALA A 234 -10.15 0.22 10.25
CA ALA A 234 -11.12 -0.83 9.96
C ALA A 234 -11.09 -1.93 11.05
N LEU A 235 -9.88 -2.33 11.52
CA LEU A 235 -9.71 -3.28 12.61
C LEU A 235 -10.37 -2.75 13.90
N ALA A 236 -10.09 -1.49 14.25
CA ALA A 236 -10.71 -0.85 15.43
C ALA A 236 -12.23 -0.81 15.33
N ALA A 237 -12.79 -0.41 14.17
CA ALA A 237 -14.23 -0.37 13.96
C ALA A 237 -14.89 -1.77 14.07
N MET A 238 -14.23 -2.83 13.57
CA MET A 238 -14.72 -4.19 13.73
C MET A 238 -14.69 -4.63 15.21
N THR A 239 -13.60 -4.40 15.90
CA THR A 239 -13.46 -4.82 17.32
C THR A 239 -14.35 -4.04 18.26
N GLN A 240 -14.68 -2.78 17.94
CA GLN A 240 -15.69 -1.96 18.65
C GLN A 240 -17.13 -2.32 18.29
N GLY A 241 -17.33 -3.06 17.20
CA GLY A 241 -18.66 -3.51 16.75
C GLY A 241 -19.41 -2.54 15.84
N ASP A 242 -18.74 -1.51 15.33
CA ASP A 242 -19.30 -0.52 14.40
C ASP A 242 -19.56 -1.11 13.01
N ILE A 243 -18.75 -2.10 12.61
CA ILE A 243 -18.90 -2.87 11.36
C ILE A 243 -18.83 -4.38 11.66
N ALA A 244 -19.40 -5.17 10.77
CA ALA A 244 -19.40 -6.62 10.94
C ALA A 244 -18.03 -7.27 10.70
N GLY A 245 -17.23 -6.70 9.80
CA GLY A 245 -15.93 -7.17 9.41
C GLY A 245 -15.32 -6.23 8.37
N PHE A 246 -14.19 -6.61 7.81
CA PHE A 246 -13.54 -5.82 6.77
C PHE A 246 -12.67 -6.68 5.84
N TRP A 247 -12.51 -6.20 4.62
CA TRP A 247 -11.55 -6.73 3.68
C TRP A 247 -10.16 -6.17 3.96
N GLU A 248 -9.18 -7.05 4.00
CA GLU A 248 -7.81 -6.74 4.38
C GLU A 248 -6.78 -7.32 3.40
N PHE A 249 -5.53 -6.87 3.51
CA PHE A 249 -4.39 -7.50 2.85
C PHE A 249 -3.69 -8.44 3.85
N THR A 250 -3.23 -9.60 3.40
CA THR A 250 -2.60 -10.57 4.30
C THR A 250 -3.44 -10.80 5.56
N ASP A 251 -2.86 -10.83 6.76
CA ASP A 251 -3.63 -10.87 8.01
C ASP A 251 -3.34 -9.63 8.87
N VAL A 252 -4.22 -8.64 8.80
CA VAL A 252 -4.16 -7.40 9.59
C VAL A 252 -4.33 -7.68 11.08
N ARG A 253 -5.03 -8.76 11.47
CA ARG A 253 -5.11 -9.18 12.88
C ARG A 253 -3.72 -9.46 13.43
N TYR A 254 -2.84 -10.07 12.63
CA TYR A 254 -1.44 -10.27 12.98
C TYR A 254 -0.64 -8.97 12.85
N ALA A 255 -0.60 -8.40 11.64
CA ALA A 255 0.32 -7.31 11.31
C ALA A 255 0.02 -6.01 12.07
N ASN A 256 -1.26 -5.64 12.19
CA ASN A 256 -1.69 -4.39 12.81
C ASN A 256 -2.26 -4.60 14.23
N GLY A 257 -2.55 -5.84 14.60
CA GLY A 257 -3.06 -6.23 15.93
C GLY A 257 -2.00 -6.89 16.79
N TYR A 258 -1.87 -8.19 16.66
CA TYR A 258 -1.10 -9.05 17.56
C TYR A 258 0.41 -8.73 17.59
N ASN A 259 1.01 -8.43 16.45
CA ASN A 259 2.45 -8.17 16.34
C ASN A 259 2.83 -6.68 16.46
N LYS A 260 1.86 -5.77 16.50
CA LYS A 260 2.10 -4.33 16.56
C LYS A 260 2.12 -3.84 18.00
N SER A 261 3.28 -3.38 18.49
CA SER A 261 3.47 -2.97 19.89
C SER A 261 2.58 -1.80 20.34
N SER A 262 2.14 -0.94 19.42
CA SER A 262 1.21 0.17 19.72
C SER A 262 -0.26 -0.24 19.70
N SER A 263 -0.58 -1.47 19.28
CA SER A 263 -1.96 -1.97 19.23
C SER A 263 -2.47 -2.37 20.60
N GLU A 264 -3.76 -2.11 20.86
CA GLU A 264 -4.46 -2.66 22.03
C GLU A 264 -4.48 -4.21 22.04
N TRP A 265 -4.28 -4.83 20.88
CA TRP A 265 -4.24 -6.28 20.67
C TRP A 265 -2.82 -6.86 20.71
N TYR A 266 -1.82 -6.07 21.07
CA TYR A 266 -0.43 -6.56 21.12
C TYR A 266 -0.30 -7.80 22.01
N GLN A 267 0.18 -8.90 21.42
CA GLN A 267 0.33 -10.22 22.04
C GLN A 267 -0.95 -10.82 22.65
N LYS A 268 -2.13 -10.31 22.29
CA LYS A 268 -3.42 -10.86 22.73
C LYS A 268 -3.99 -11.80 21.67
N LYS A 269 -3.98 -13.10 21.97
CA LYS A 269 -4.48 -14.16 21.08
C LYS A 269 -5.97 -14.07 20.82
N GLU A 270 -6.69 -13.38 21.69
CA GLU A 270 -8.13 -13.17 21.62
C GLU A 270 -8.56 -12.51 20.29
N ILE A 271 -7.70 -11.76 19.64
CA ILE A 271 -8.00 -11.17 18.33
C ILE A 271 -8.34 -12.26 17.28
N PHE A 272 -7.69 -13.43 17.34
CA PHE A 272 -7.94 -14.54 16.42
C PHE A 272 -9.17 -15.39 16.82
N THR A 273 -9.52 -15.45 18.10
CA THR A 273 -10.71 -16.17 18.58
C THR A 273 -11.97 -15.34 18.48
N ASN A 274 -11.86 -13.99 18.64
CA ASN A 274 -12.95 -13.05 18.56
C ASN A 274 -13.30 -12.65 17.11
N SER A 275 -12.51 -13.10 16.13
CA SER A 275 -12.73 -12.87 14.72
C SER A 275 -12.51 -14.13 13.91
N LYS A 276 -13.14 -14.20 12.74
CA LYS A 276 -13.07 -15.37 11.83
C LYS A 276 -12.86 -14.92 10.40
N VAL A 277 -12.11 -15.72 9.65
CA VAL A 277 -11.91 -15.54 8.20
C VAL A 277 -13.09 -16.19 7.47
N ILE A 278 -13.78 -15.42 6.64
CA ILE A 278 -14.88 -15.93 5.79
C ILE A 278 -14.43 -16.20 4.36
N ALA A 279 -13.49 -15.40 3.85
CA ALA A 279 -13.01 -15.54 2.48
C ALA A 279 -11.51 -15.22 2.38
N ILE A 280 -10.84 -15.91 1.46
CA ILE A 280 -9.47 -15.63 1.01
C ILE A 280 -9.50 -15.59 -0.51
N THR A 281 -8.94 -14.55 -1.13
CA THR A 281 -8.94 -14.43 -2.60
C THR A 281 -7.71 -15.08 -3.21
N ASP A 282 -7.71 -15.21 -4.55
CA ASP A 282 -6.49 -15.50 -5.32
C ASP A 282 -5.39 -14.49 -5.00
N GLY A 283 -4.15 -14.90 -5.25
CA GLY A 283 -2.97 -14.07 -5.03
C GLY A 283 -3.00 -12.77 -5.83
N ILE A 284 -2.53 -11.70 -5.20
CA ILE A 284 -2.33 -10.37 -5.76
C ILE A 284 -0.83 -10.18 -5.88
N TYR A 285 -0.33 -9.81 -7.04
CA TYR A 285 1.09 -9.53 -7.20
C TYR A 285 1.53 -8.41 -6.25
N ASN A 286 2.77 -8.50 -5.74
CA ASN A 286 3.22 -7.55 -4.72
C ASN A 286 3.33 -6.12 -5.26
N ASP A 287 3.38 -5.17 -4.31
CA ASP A 287 3.49 -3.75 -4.60
C ASP A 287 4.76 -3.40 -5.35
N THR A 288 4.72 -2.30 -6.10
CA THR A 288 5.82 -1.80 -6.89
C THR A 288 6.51 -0.63 -6.21
N ILE A 289 7.82 -0.51 -6.47
CA ILE A 289 8.50 0.79 -6.48
C ILE A 289 8.55 1.20 -7.93
N SER A 290 7.78 2.23 -8.27
CA SER A 290 7.66 2.75 -9.63
C SER A 290 8.17 4.19 -9.70
N TYR A 291 8.71 4.59 -10.84
CA TYR A 291 9.14 5.95 -11.08
C TYR A 291 8.49 6.53 -12.34
N ARG A 292 8.41 7.85 -12.44
CA ARG A 292 7.99 8.49 -13.68
C ARG A 292 9.03 8.23 -14.78
N SER A 293 8.57 7.94 -15.99
CA SER A 293 9.42 7.44 -17.08
C SER A 293 10.49 8.43 -17.56
N ASN A 294 10.26 9.73 -17.35
CA ASN A 294 11.15 10.81 -17.79
C ASN A 294 12.31 11.13 -16.83
N LEU A 295 12.53 10.31 -15.78
CA LEU A 295 13.75 10.39 -14.99
C LEU A 295 14.96 9.95 -15.81
N ASP A 296 16.12 10.58 -15.56
CA ASP A 296 17.38 10.13 -16.14
C ASP A 296 17.81 8.75 -15.61
N ASP A 297 18.60 8.04 -16.39
CA ASP A 297 19.02 6.66 -16.06
C ASP A 297 19.86 6.58 -14.77
N ALA A 298 20.64 7.61 -14.45
CA ALA A 298 21.44 7.64 -13.24
C ALA A 298 20.55 7.69 -11.99
N LYS A 299 19.49 8.51 -11.99
CA LYS A 299 18.51 8.52 -10.90
C LYS A 299 17.74 7.21 -10.80
N LYS A 300 17.32 6.65 -11.94
CA LYS A 300 16.62 5.35 -11.97
C LYS A 300 17.48 4.26 -11.32
N GLU A 301 18.77 4.22 -11.62
CA GLU A 301 19.69 3.24 -11.04
C GLU A 301 19.99 3.51 -9.56
N ALA A 302 20.15 4.77 -9.17
CA ALA A 302 20.33 5.17 -7.78
C ALA A 302 19.11 4.76 -6.90
N ILE A 303 17.90 4.98 -7.39
CA ILE A 303 16.65 4.57 -6.71
C ILE A 303 16.64 3.05 -6.50
N LYS A 304 16.86 2.26 -7.55
CA LYS A 304 16.89 0.79 -7.44
C LYS A 304 17.93 0.32 -6.43
N THR A 305 19.14 0.83 -6.55
CA THR A 305 20.26 0.47 -5.67
C THR A 305 19.94 0.84 -4.21
N ALA A 306 19.44 2.05 -3.97
CA ALA A 306 19.13 2.51 -2.62
C ALA A 306 18.08 1.59 -1.95
N PHE A 307 16.98 1.28 -2.61
CA PHE A 307 15.94 0.43 -2.03
C PHE A 307 16.37 -1.02 -1.84
N GLN A 308 17.08 -1.61 -2.82
CA GLN A 308 17.57 -2.99 -2.71
C GLN A 308 18.57 -3.16 -1.56
N LYS A 309 19.39 -2.15 -1.28
CA LYS A 309 20.34 -2.17 -0.16
C LYS A 309 19.66 -1.80 1.17
N ALA A 310 18.77 -0.82 1.16
CA ALA A 310 18.06 -0.40 2.37
C ALA A 310 17.22 -1.52 2.98
N VAL A 311 16.52 -2.33 2.18
CA VAL A 311 15.62 -3.38 2.69
C VAL A 311 16.35 -4.49 3.46
N ILE A 312 17.63 -4.67 3.22
CA ILE A 312 18.48 -5.63 3.95
C ILE A 312 19.43 -4.96 4.94
N ASP A 313 19.43 -3.63 5.03
CA ASP A 313 20.27 -2.88 5.97
C ASP A 313 19.85 -3.18 7.40
N GLY A 314 20.75 -3.77 8.17
CA GLY A 314 20.49 -4.17 9.56
C GLY A 314 19.66 -5.44 9.74
N ALA A 315 19.41 -6.24 8.68
CA ALA A 315 18.62 -7.47 8.77
C ALA A 315 19.18 -8.50 9.75
N ASP A 316 20.50 -8.50 9.96
CA ASP A 316 21.21 -9.42 10.87
C ASP A 316 21.34 -8.89 12.32
N LEU A 317 20.82 -7.68 12.60
CA LEU A 317 20.88 -7.09 13.94
C LEU A 317 19.88 -7.76 14.90
N ASP A 318 20.17 -7.64 16.20
CA ASP A 318 19.17 -8.03 17.22
C ASP A 318 17.90 -7.19 17.07
N LYS A 319 16.79 -7.87 16.78
CA LYS A 319 15.48 -7.25 16.51
C LYS A 319 14.94 -6.39 17.66
N ASN A 320 15.48 -6.55 18.87
CA ASN A 320 15.11 -5.74 20.04
C ASN A 320 16.00 -4.50 20.19
N SER A 321 17.10 -4.37 19.43
CA SER A 321 18.02 -3.25 19.55
C SER A 321 17.47 -1.97 18.92
N GLU A 322 17.87 -0.81 19.43
CA GLU A 322 17.52 0.49 18.84
C GLU A 322 18.22 0.67 17.46
N GLU A 323 19.36 0.02 17.25
CA GLU A 323 20.05 0.02 15.98
C GLU A 323 19.20 -0.69 14.89
N TYR A 324 18.62 -1.84 15.22
CA TYR A 324 17.66 -2.51 14.32
C TYR A 324 16.46 -1.63 14.00
N LYS A 325 15.85 -0.98 15.00
CA LYS A 325 14.67 -0.11 14.83
C LYS A 325 14.92 1.14 13.98
N SER A 326 16.19 1.51 13.80
CA SER A 326 16.60 2.60 12.89
C SER A 326 17.09 2.11 11.53
N SER A 327 17.14 0.81 11.30
CA SER A 327 17.63 0.20 10.08
C SER A 327 16.60 0.20 8.95
N GLY A 328 17.06 0.11 7.72
CA GLY A 328 16.19 0.01 6.55
C GLY A 328 15.31 -1.24 6.55
N ALA A 329 15.86 -2.38 7.02
CA ALA A 329 15.12 -3.62 7.16
C ALA A 329 13.90 -3.47 8.08
N TYR A 330 14.07 -2.82 9.23
CA TYR A 330 12.95 -2.55 10.14
C TYR A 330 11.95 -1.56 9.54
N LEU A 331 12.43 -0.42 9.03
CA LEU A 331 11.57 0.65 8.54
C LEU A 331 10.70 0.19 7.36
N LEU A 332 11.26 -0.52 6.39
CA LEU A 332 10.52 -1.03 5.23
C LEU A 332 9.60 -2.19 5.60
N TYR A 333 9.97 -3.01 6.60
CA TYR A 333 9.06 -4.01 7.16
C TYR A 333 7.86 -3.35 7.86
N GLU A 334 8.09 -2.33 8.70
CA GLU A 334 7.03 -1.60 9.39
C GLU A 334 6.11 -0.84 8.43
N VAL A 335 6.63 -0.32 7.32
CA VAL A 335 5.80 0.40 6.34
C VAL A 335 4.83 -0.55 5.63
N TYR A 336 5.32 -1.66 5.04
CA TYR A 336 4.53 -2.52 4.15
C TYR A 336 4.84 -4.01 4.29
N SER A 337 5.54 -4.44 5.33
CA SER A 337 6.02 -5.82 5.54
C SER A 337 6.96 -6.30 4.42
N HIS A 338 7.72 -5.38 3.81
CA HIS A 338 8.68 -5.73 2.78
C HIS A 338 9.94 -6.34 3.42
N THR A 339 10.43 -7.45 2.86
CA THR A 339 11.64 -8.16 3.30
C THR A 339 12.71 -8.21 2.20
N GLY A 340 12.38 -7.77 1.00
CA GLY A 340 13.27 -7.74 -0.15
C GLY A 340 12.66 -6.98 -1.31
N TYR A 341 13.51 -6.74 -2.33
CA TYR A 341 13.08 -6.17 -3.61
C TYR A 341 13.78 -6.88 -4.75
N THR A 342 13.00 -7.26 -5.78
CA THR A 342 13.50 -7.82 -7.03
C THR A 342 13.21 -6.87 -8.18
N VAL A 343 14.08 -6.88 -9.19
CA VAL A 343 13.85 -6.10 -10.43
C VAL A 343 12.59 -6.64 -11.09
N ALA A 344 11.67 -5.74 -11.41
CA ALA A 344 10.42 -6.06 -12.09
C ALA A 344 10.42 -5.56 -13.53
N LYS A 345 9.62 -6.20 -14.36
CA LYS A 345 9.33 -5.79 -15.74
C LYS A 345 7.86 -5.41 -15.85
N ASP A 346 7.56 -4.50 -16.77
CA ASP A 346 6.18 -4.07 -17.04
C ASP A 346 5.23 -5.26 -17.33
N SER A 347 5.72 -6.26 -18.09
CA SER A 347 4.95 -7.48 -18.41
C SER A 347 4.60 -8.35 -17.22
N ASP A 348 5.28 -8.23 -16.08
CA ASP A 348 4.97 -9.00 -14.87
C ASP A 348 3.59 -8.62 -14.32
N PHE A 349 3.07 -7.45 -14.72
CA PHE A 349 1.77 -6.92 -14.29
C PHE A 349 0.63 -7.14 -15.31
N ASP A 350 0.83 -7.91 -16.37
CA ASP A 350 -0.20 -8.20 -17.38
C ASP A 350 -1.42 -8.93 -16.76
N GLY A 351 -1.19 -9.78 -15.77
CA GLY A 351 -2.24 -10.42 -15.00
C GLY A 351 -3.13 -9.42 -14.26
N GLU A 352 -2.52 -8.39 -13.63
CA GLU A 352 -3.24 -7.33 -12.93
C GLU A 352 -3.98 -6.40 -13.90
N ARG A 353 -3.41 -6.12 -15.09
CA ARG A 353 -4.11 -5.37 -16.15
C ARG A 353 -5.34 -6.12 -16.65
N SER A 354 -5.19 -7.41 -16.95
CA SER A 354 -6.32 -8.25 -17.37
C SER A 354 -7.42 -8.32 -16.32
N PHE A 355 -7.03 -8.36 -15.04
CA PHE A 355 -7.97 -8.32 -13.92
C PHE A 355 -8.69 -6.96 -13.82
N TYR A 356 -7.97 -5.84 -13.98
CA TYR A 356 -8.56 -4.50 -13.99
C TYR A 356 -9.56 -4.35 -15.13
N GLU A 357 -9.18 -4.75 -16.36
CA GLU A 357 -10.07 -4.74 -17.53
C GLU A 357 -11.31 -5.61 -17.33
N TYR A 358 -11.17 -6.77 -16.68
CA TYR A 358 -12.30 -7.60 -16.27
C TYR A 358 -13.27 -6.83 -15.36
N CYS A 359 -12.76 -6.14 -14.34
CA CYS A 359 -13.57 -5.34 -13.43
C CYS A 359 -14.33 -4.21 -14.16
N VAL A 360 -13.65 -3.51 -15.08
CA VAL A 360 -14.29 -2.49 -15.94
C VAL A 360 -15.39 -3.11 -16.81
N LYS A 361 -15.07 -4.20 -17.52
CA LYS A 361 -16.03 -4.90 -18.41
C LYS A 361 -17.27 -5.40 -17.67
N LYS A 362 -17.12 -5.80 -16.42
CA LYS A 362 -18.22 -6.27 -15.57
C LYS A 362 -18.95 -5.13 -14.84
N ASN A 363 -18.58 -3.87 -15.09
CA ASN A 363 -19.08 -2.69 -14.39
C ASN A 363 -18.92 -2.77 -12.85
N LEU A 364 -17.89 -3.46 -12.37
CA LEU A 364 -17.55 -3.52 -10.95
C LEU A 364 -16.88 -2.23 -10.48
N ILE A 365 -16.19 -1.56 -11.40
CA ILE A 365 -15.56 -0.24 -11.23
C ILE A 365 -15.92 0.66 -12.42
N LYS A 366 -15.83 1.98 -12.21
CA LYS A 366 -16.14 3.01 -13.22
C LYS A 366 -14.90 3.56 -13.88
#